data_a8c2b91e7a7d5428008bc0af12e829ea
#
_entry.id   a8c2b91e7a7d5428008bc0af12e829ea
#
_cell.length_a   1.000
_cell.length_b   1.000
_cell.length_c   1.000
_cell.angle_alpha   90.00
_cell.angle_beta   90.00
_cell.angle_gamma   90.00
#
_symmetry.space_group_name_H-M   'P 1'
#
loop_
_entity.id
_entity.type
_entity.pdbx_description
1 polymer ?
#
loop_
_entity_poly.entity_id
_entity_poly.type
_entity_poly.pdbx_seq_one_letter_code
_entity_poly.pdbx_strand_id
1 'polypeptide(L)'
;MKAAQIFFNAAFLVLLAVGLSGRCEAAQRAFGFDNVAEIARKTAAEPFKAPQPVPDYLTDINYDDYRDIRFDTAQSLWRDGGRFQVQFIHPGLYYKNAVAINVIDGRGVQKVPFSTKMFNYGKNKFAEKIPADLGFAGFRLAYPFYKPAEYNHVIVFAGASYFRAVAKNEVFGLSARGLALDTGLPSGEEFPVFREFWLERPGRDARAARIYALLDSPSVAGAYEFLVQPGERTVIGVRLRLFERKRVRELGIAPLTSMFFFGEEKPRPVGEWRPEVHDSDGLAIASSSGEWIWRPLGNPQKLRTSYFEVENPRGFGLLQRDRDFHNYEDLETRHELRPNAWIVPSGSWGKGQVKLVEIPSQKEINDNIVAYWIPRALPAVGQPIELAYNISVQTPEPMDAAQGRAVATRLAAGDKDDAKRLVLDFESAKLKTLPADAPVKAVISVGPDGQLLQQTIVKNTVTGGWRVAFQVKAPKEKPLELRAYLQHNNKEVLTETWSYQLEP
;
A
#
# COMPACT_ATOMS: atom_id res chain seq x y z
N MET A 1 -43.36 -77.79 -23.65
CA MET A 1 -42.72 -79.14 -23.58
C MET A 1 -41.49 -79.01 -22.69
N LYS A 2 -41.47 -79.82 -21.60
CA LYS A 2 -40.33 -80.33 -20.79
C LYS A 2 -39.44 -79.24 -20.14
N ALA A 3 -39.52 -78.82 -18.86
CA ALA A 3 -39.37 -79.58 -17.59
C ALA A 3 -37.95 -80.17 -17.40
N ALA A 4 -37.31 -79.69 -16.34
CA ALA A 4 -36.52 -80.39 -15.30
C ALA A 4 -35.72 -79.31 -14.55
N GLN A 5 -35.96 -78.91 -13.37
CA GLN A 5 -35.85 -79.44 -11.99
C GLN A 5 -34.46 -80.04 -11.69
N ILE A 6 -33.78 -79.54 -10.64
CA ILE A 6 -33.29 -80.29 -9.45
C ILE A 6 -31.91 -79.75 -9.05
N PHE A 7 -31.53 -79.41 -7.94
CA PHE A 7 -31.41 -79.67 -6.51
C PHE A 7 -30.48 -78.73 -5.76
N PHE A 8 -30.84 -78.45 -4.53
CA PHE A 8 -30.13 -77.93 -3.39
C PHE A 8 -28.66 -78.36 -3.23
N ASN A 9 -27.82 -77.45 -2.78
CA ASN A 9 -26.91 -77.74 -1.66
C ASN A 9 -26.52 -76.44 -0.95
N ALA A 10 -26.84 -76.42 0.34
CA ALA A 10 -26.47 -75.36 1.30
C ALA A 10 -25.02 -75.60 1.73
N ALA A 11 -24.18 -74.61 1.57
CA ALA A 11 -22.87 -74.54 2.21
C ALA A 11 -22.84 -73.28 3.09
N PHE A 12 -22.79 -73.45 4.38
CA PHE A 12 -22.60 -72.45 5.43
C PHE A 12 -21.19 -71.89 5.30
N LEU A 13 -21.04 -70.65 4.87
CA LEU A 13 -19.80 -69.89 4.95
C LEU A 13 -19.91 -68.89 6.08
N VAL A 14 -19.21 -69.18 7.17
CA VAL A 14 -18.97 -68.24 8.29
C VAL A 14 -18.02 -67.16 7.76
N LEU A 15 -18.54 -65.95 7.51
CA LEU A 15 -17.75 -64.77 7.27
C LEU A 15 -17.27 -64.18 8.60
N LEU A 16 -15.99 -64.37 8.90
CA LEU A 16 -15.26 -63.57 9.89
C LEU A 16 -15.22 -62.10 9.40
N ALA A 17 -16.06 -61.23 10.00
CA ALA A 17 -15.93 -59.79 9.85
C ALA A 17 -14.71 -59.32 10.67
N VAL A 18 -13.56 -59.24 10.03
CA VAL A 18 -12.42 -58.46 10.56
C VAL A 18 -12.78 -56.99 10.39
N GLY A 19 -13.16 -56.38 11.51
CA GLY A 19 -13.38 -54.93 11.57
C GLY A 19 -12.09 -54.16 11.34
N LEU A 20 -11.86 -53.74 10.11
CA LEU A 20 -10.94 -52.68 9.80
C LEU A 20 -11.56 -51.34 10.24
N SER A 21 -11.41 -51.03 11.53
CA SER A 21 -11.56 -49.66 12.01
C SER A 21 -10.45 -48.83 11.39
N GLY A 22 -10.66 -48.40 10.15
CA GLY A 22 -9.87 -47.32 9.55
C GLY A 22 -10.05 -46.08 10.43
N ARG A 23 -9.08 -45.82 11.31
CA ARG A 23 -8.89 -44.51 11.87
C ARG A 23 -8.65 -43.59 10.68
N CYS A 24 -9.68 -42.86 10.28
CA CYS A 24 -9.53 -41.67 9.49
C CYS A 24 -8.73 -40.69 10.36
N GLU A 25 -7.40 -40.76 10.33
CA GLU A 25 -6.56 -39.68 10.83
C GLU A 25 -6.95 -38.49 9.97
N ALA A 26 -7.78 -37.60 10.57
CA ALA A 26 -8.01 -36.30 9.99
C ALA A 26 -6.63 -35.67 9.81
N ALA A 27 -6.16 -35.59 8.58
CA ALA A 27 -4.90 -34.94 8.24
C ALA A 27 -4.93 -33.58 8.93
N GLN A 28 -4.07 -33.40 9.92
CA GLN A 28 -4.00 -32.18 10.69
C GLN A 28 -3.75 -31.07 9.69
N ARG A 29 -4.78 -30.23 9.46
CA ARG A 29 -4.67 -29.16 8.47
C ARG A 29 -3.43 -28.34 8.82
N ALA A 30 -2.52 -28.17 7.86
CA ALA A 30 -1.35 -27.35 8.04
C ALA A 30 -1.77 -25.95 8.52
N PHE A 31 -0.96 -25.35 9.42
CA PHE A 31 -1.23 -23.99 9.92
C PHE A 31 -1.29 -23.02 8.74
N GLY A 32 -2.30 -22.14 8.74
CA GLY A 32 -2.53 -21.19 7.66
C GLY A 32 -3.44 -20.04 8.06
N PHE A 33 -3.97 -19.34 7.07
CA PHE A 33 -4.79 -18.13 7.26
C PHE A 33 -5.97 -18.33 8.23
N ASP A 34 -6.68 -19.46 8.15
CA ASP A 34 -7.84 -19.71 9.01
C ASP A 34 -7.45 -19.89 10.48
N ASN A 35 -6.26 -20.40 10.76
CA ASN A 35 -5.72 -20.47 12.13
C ASN A 35 -5.46 -19.07 12.68
N VAL A 36 -4.86 -18.18 11.88
CA VAL A 36 -4.61 -16.78 12.28
C VAL A 36 -5.94 -16.03 12.43
N ALA A 37 -6.92 -16.30 11.55
CA ALA A 37 -8.25 -15.73 11.66
C ALA A 37 -8.97 -16.13 12.95
N GLU A 38 -8.81 -17.38 13.39
CA GLU A 38 -9.36 -17.84 14.67
C GLU A 38 -8.64 -17.18 15.86
N ILE A 39 -7.32 -17.00 15.77
CA ILE A 39 -6.56 -16.23 16.77
C ILE A 39 -7.08 -14.78 16.82
N ALA A 40 -7.24 -14.12 15.66
CA ALA A 40 -7.75 -12.76 15.59
C ALA A 40 -9.17 -12.62 16.16
N ARG A 41 -10.05 -13.58 15.88
CA ARG A 41 -11.41 -13.62 16.42
C ARG A 41 -11.41 -13.71 17.96
N LYS A 42 -10.58 -14.59 18.54
CA LYS A 42 -10.39 -14.71 19.99
C LYS A 42 -9.80 -13.43 20.58
N THR A 43 -8.79 -12.88 19.93
CA THR A 43 -8.16 -11.60 20.32
C THR A 43 -9.17 -10.45 20.34
N ALA A 44 -10.08 -10.38 19.33
CA ALA A 44 -11.12 -9.36 19.29
C ALA A 44 -12.19 -9.55 20.39
N ALA A 45 -12.40 -10.76 20.89
CA ALA A 45 -13.35 -11.04 21.98
C ALA A 45 -12.82 -10.62 23.37
N GLU A 46 -11.51 -10.36 23.49
CA GLU A 46 -10.87 -9.92 24.72
C GLU A 46 -10.64 -8.40 24.72
N PRO A 47 -10.55 -7.75 25.91
CA PRO A 47 -10.07 -6.36 26.00
C PRO A 47 -8.67 -6.22 25.38
N PHE A 48 -8.44 -5.09 24.69
CA PHE A 48 -7.14 -4.82 24.11
C PHE A 48 -6.05 -4.75 25.19
N LYS A 49 -4.94 -5.40 24.90
CA LYS A 49 -3.72 -5.34 25.72
C LYS A 49 -2.60 -4.72 24.87
N ALA A 50 -2.13 -3.55 25.27
CA ALA A 50 -1.02 -2.89 24.59
C ALA A 50 0.21 -3.80 24.52
N PRO A 51 0.99 -3.77 23.43
CA PRO A 51 2.28 -4.44 23.37
C PRO A 51 3.18 -3.99 24.52
N GLN A 52 3.98 -4.89 25.05
CA GLN A 52 5.03 -4.53 25.99
C GLN A 52 6.07 -3.64 25.29
N PRO A 53 6.35 -2.44 25.81
CA PRO A 53 7.39 -1.59 25.24
C PRO A 53 8.77 -2.23 25.43
N VAL A 54 9.68 -1.95 24.50
CA VAL A 54 11.08 -2.31 24.66
C VAL A 54 11.74 -1.40 25.74
N PRO A 55 12.86 -1.82 26.35
CA PRO A 55 13.53 -1.01 27.38
C PRO A 55 13.87 0.40 26.90
N ASP A 56 13.67 1.41 27.75
CA ASP A 56 13.86 2.83 27.44
C ASP A 56 15.26 3.13 26.90
N TYR A 57 16.31 2.52 27.44
CA TYR A 57 17.67 2.73 26.95
C TYR A 57 17.87 2.34 25.47
N LEU A 58 16.97 1.55 24.86
CA LEU A 58 16.98 1.26 23.43
C LEU A 58 16.20 2.30 22.63
N THR A 59 15.19 2.95 23.21
CA THR A 59 14.39 4.00 22.55
C THR A 59 15.02 5.37 22.66
N ASP A 60 15.87 5.59 23.68
CA ASP A 60 16.51 6.88 23.97
C ASP A 60 17.83 7.09 23.19
N ILE A 61 18.26 6.11 22.40
CA ILE A 61 19.46 6.25 21.55
C ILE A 61 19.17 7.18 20.37
N ASN A 62 20.21 7.87 19.88
CA ASN A 62 20.10 8.71 18.69
C ASN A 62 20.11 7.87 17.40
N TYR A 63 19.84 8.53 16.28
CA TYR A 63 19.77 7.87 14.97
C TYR A 63 21.08 7.19 14.56
N ASP A 64 22.24 7.81 14.79
CA ASP A 64 23.54 7.26 14.41
C ASP A 64 23.88 6.01 15.23
N ASP A 65 23.56 6.01 16.52
CA ASP A 65 23.76 4.84 17.39
C ASP A 65 22.84 3.69 16.98
N TYR A 66 21.57 4.00 16.63
CA TYR A 66 20.65 2.98 16.11
C TYR A 66 21.10 2.41 14.76
N ARG A 67 21.58 3.25 13.85
CA ARG A 67 22.11 2.86 12.53
C ARG A 67 23.32 1.94 12.61
N ASP A 68 24.09 2.02 13.71
CA ASP A 68 25.23 1.13 13.97
C ASP A 68 24.80 -0.30 14.39
N ILE A 69 23.52 -0.50 14.77
CA ILE A 69 22.99 -1.83 15.04
C ILE A 69 22.62 -2.48 13.71
N ARG A 70 23.45 -3.42 13.25
CA ARG A 70 23.31 -4.05 11.94
C ARG A 70 23.04 -5.53 12.09
N PHE A 71 22.06 -6.03 11.34
CA PHE A 71 21.82 -7.47 11.27
C PHE A 71 22.99 -8.18 10.58
N ASP A 72 23.46 -9.27 11.17
CA ASP A 72 24.45 -10.14 10.53
C ASP A 72 23.77 -11.02 9.48
N THR A 73 24.04 -10.74 8.21
CA THR A 73 23.44 -11.46 7.08
C THR A 73 23.81 -12.95 7.07
N ALA A 74 24.87 -13.36 7.79
CA ALA A 74 25.19 -14.76 8.00
C ALA A 74 24.14 -15.50 8.84
N GLN A 75 23.32 -14.77 9.62
CA GLN A 75 22.22 -15.29 10.44
C GLN A 75 20.85 -15.25 9.73
N SER A 76 20.81 -14.88 8.44
CA SER A 76 19.54 -14.85 7.68
C SER A 76 18.86 -16.23 7.68
N LEU A 77 17.53 -16.26 7.84
CA LEU A 77 16.80 -17.51 7.63
C LEU A 77 16.88 -17.95 6.16
N TRP A 78 16.80 -19.25 5.94
CA TRP A 78 16.71 -19.89 4.61
C TRP A 78 17.93 -19.69 3.71
N ARG A 79 19.12 -19.58 4.29
CA ARG A 79 20.40 -19.45 3.53
C ARG A 79 20.84 -20.68 2.77
N ASP A 80 20.16 -21.80 2.92
CA ASP A 80 20.49 -23.12 2.37
C ASP A 80 20.20 -23.28 0.87
N GLY A 81 20.20 -22.18 0.12
CA GLY A 81 20.16 -22.14 -1.34
C GLY A 81 18.78 -21.91 -1.94
N GLY A 82 17.79 -21.45 -1.17
CA GLY A 82 16.50 -20.96 -1.69
C GLY A 82 16.61 -19.56 -2.28
N ARG A 83 15.54 -19.12 -2.97
CA ARG A 83 15.47 -17.77 -3.53
C ARG A 83 15.13 -16.68 -2.51
N PHE A 84 14.63 -17.06 -1.34
CA PHE A 84 14.24 -16.10 -0.31
C PHE A 84 15.12 -16.21 0.92
N GLN A 85 15.42 -15.06 1.51
CA GLN A 85 16.05 -14.96 2.81
C GLN A 85 15.30 -13.97 3.68
N VAL A 86 15.32 -14.18 5.01
CA VAL A 86 14.75 -13.25 5.99
C VAL A 86 15.84 -12.71 6.89
N GLN A 87 15.82 -11.39 7.06
CA GLN A 87 16.70 -10.62 7.93
C GLN A 87 15.86 -9.86 8.95
N PHE A 88 16.28 -9.84 10.20
CA PHE A 88 15.51 -9.23 11.27
C PHE A 88 15.94 -7.79 11.54
N ILE A 89 15.01 -7.02 12.12
CA ILE A 89 15.24 -5.62 12.52
C ILE A 89 15.26 -5.56 14.03
N HIS A 90 16.28 -4.92 14.58
CA HIS A 90 16.45 -4.73 16.01
C HIS A 90 15.44 -3.68 16.52
N PRO A 91 14.75 -3.92 17.65
CA PRO A 91 13.96 -2.88 18.32
C PRO A 91 14.85 -1.74 18.85
N GLY A 92 14.29 -0.53 18.91
CA GLY A 92 14.96 0.66 19.43
C GLY A 92 14.61 1.91 18.63
N LEU A 93 15.02 3.08 19.11
CA LEU A 93 14.69 4.39 18.54
C LEU A 93 13.17 4.53 18.33
N TYR A 94 12.71 4.53 17.07
CA TYR A 94 11.28 4.63 16.72
C TYR A 94 10.52 3.31 16.88
N TYR A 95 11.21 2.19 16.90
CA TYR A 95 10.61 0.85 17.02
C TYR A 95 10.46 0.44 18.48
N LYS A 96 9.44 1.01 19.13
CA LYS A 96 9.18 0.91 20.57
C LYS A 96 8.53 -0.41 21.01
N ASN A 97 8.05 -1.23 20.07
CA ASN A 97 7.39 -2.49 20.36
C ASN A 97 8.06 -3.62 19.58
N ALA A 98 8.15 -4.77 20.23
CA ALA A 98 8.61 -6.00 19.58
C ALA A 98 7.44 -6.79 19.01
N VAL A 99 7.72 -7.54 17.94
CA VAL A 99 6.79 -8.49 17.32
C VAL A 99 7.31 -9.92 17.49
N ALA A 100 6.38 -10.87 17.64
CA ALA A 100 6.73 -12.30 17.60
C ALA A 100 6.86 -12.76 16.14
N ILE A 101 7.85 -13.58 15.85
CA ILE A 101 8.06 -14.16 14.52
C ILE A 101 8.15 -15.68 14.64
N ASN A 102 7.38 -16.37 13.82
CA ASN A 102 7.37 -17.82 13.72
C ASN A 102 7.69 -18.25 12.29
N VAL A 103 8.21 -19.44 12.12
CA VAL A 103 8.41 -20.11 10.85
C VAL A 103 7.47 -21.32 10.78
N ILE A 104 6.84 -21.51 9.64
CA ILE A 104 6.05 -22.69 9.31
C ILE A 104 6.88 -23.54 8.34
N ASP A 105 7.22 -24.74 8.73
CA ASP A 105 7.92 -25.72 7.88
C ASP A 105 7.37 -27.14 8.10
N GLY A 106 8.04 -28.16 7.54
CA GLY A 106 7.63 -29.56 7.70
C GLY A 106 7.55 -30.08 9.14
N ARG A 107 8.06 -29.33 10.13
CA ARG A 107 8.00 -29.65 11.56
C ARG A 107 6.86 -28.90 12.27
N GLY A 108 6.07 -28.13 11.53
CA GLY A 108 4.98 -27.30 12.07
C GLY A 108 5.40 -25.84 12.32
N VAL A 109 4.75 -25.19 13.30
CA VAL A 109 5.03 -23.79 13.67
C VAL A 109 6.12 -23.74 14.74
N GLN A 110 7.16 -22.95 14.48
CA GLN A 110 8.29 -22.78 15.40
C GLN A 110 8.60 -21.29 15.60
N LYS A 111 8.65 -20.85 16.87
CA LYS A 111 9.04 -19.48 17.19
C LYS A 111 10.52 -19.26 16.83
N VAL A 112 10.81 -18.11 16.21
CA VAL A 112 12.20 -17.67 16.00
C VAL A 112 12.68 -16.99 17.27
N PRO A 113 13.68 -17.56 17.97
CA PRO A 113 14.21 -16.93 19.17
C PRO A 113 15.03 -15.70 18.80
N PHE A 114 14.89 -14.62 19.57
CA PHE A 114 15.79 -13.49 19.48
C PHE A 114 17.17 -13.88 20.04
N SER A 115 18.22 -13.34 19.43
CA SER A 115 19.58 -13.45 19.95
C SER A 115 20.39 -12.21 19.59
N THR A 116 21.10 -11.67 20.57
CA THR A 116 22.04 -10.55 20.35
C THR A 116 23.13 -10.90 19.34
N LYS A 117 23.50 -12.21 19.21
CA LYS A 117 24.45 -12.70 18.20
C LYS A 117 23.99 -12.53 16.75
N MET A 118 22.71 -12.24 16.52
CA MET A 118 22.19 -11.93 15.19
C MET A 118 22.53 -10.51 14.73
N PHE A 119 23.11 -9.68 15.61
CA PHE A 119 23.36 -8.27 15.32
C PHE A 119 24.79 -7.88 15.67
N ASN A 120 25.36 -6.99 14.86
CA ASN A 120 26.56 -6.24 15.18
C ASN A 120 26.14 -4.91 15.78
N TYR A 121 26.61 -4.59 16.97
CA TYR A 121 26.20 -3.38 17.70
C TYR A 121 27.16 -2.19 17.45
N GLY A 122 28.17 -2.34 16.60
CA GLY A 122 29.12 -1.28 16.28
C GLY A 122 29.78 -0.71 17.54
N LYS A 123 29.66 0.61 17.72
CA LYS A 123 30.21 1.32 18.91
C LYS A 123 29.34 1.22 20.17
N ASN A 124 28.13 0.66 20.08
CA ASN A 124 27.20 0.57 21.20
C ASN A 124 27.66 -0.46 22.25
N LYS A 125 27.70 -0.06 23.53
CA LYS A 125 28.19 -0.88 24.64
C LYS A 125 27.06 -1.53 25.47
N PHE A 126 25.83 -1.52 25.01
CA PHE A 126 24.69 -2.05 25.76
C PHE A 126 24.28 -3.48 25.36
N ALA A 127 24.99 -4.13 24.45
CA ALA A 127 24.65 -5.48 23.96
C ALA A 127 24.41 -6.50 25.07
N GLU A 128 25.24 -6.45 26.15
CA GLU A 128 25.13 -7.35 27.29
C GLU A 128 23.91 -7.11 28.17
N LYS A 129 23.27 -5.91 28.06
CA LYS A 129 22.09 -5.55 28.85
C LYS A 129 20.79 -5.94 28.15
N ILE A 130 20.86 -6.39 26.89
CA ILE A 130 19.67 -6.68 26.07
C ILE A 130 19.02 -7.96 26.57
N PRO A 131 17.69 -7.96 26.86
CA PRO A 131 16.97 -9.15 27.25
C PRO A 131 17.05 -10.26 26.18
N ALA A 132 17.25 -11.49 26.61
CA ALA A 132 17.33 -12.63 25.69
C ALA A 132 16.02 -12.90 24.93
N ASP A 133 14.90 -12.39 25.42
CA ASP A 133 13.56 -12.52 24.87
C ASP A 133 13.01 -11.22 24.28
N LEU A 134 13.87 -10.22 23.96
CA LEU A 134 13.49 -8.91 23.46
C LEU A 134 12.54 -8.97 22.26
N GLY A 135 12.70 -9.97 21.37
CA GLY A 135 11.96 -10.04 20.11
C GLY A 135 12.56 -9.14 19.03
N PHE A 136 11.80 -8.88 17.96
CA PHE A 136 12.27 -8.14 16.79
C PHE A 136 11.33 -6.94 16.54
N ALA A 137 11.84 -5.86 15.96
CA ALA A 137 10.99 -4.76 15.48
C ALA A 137 10.22 -5.11 14.21
N GLY A 138 10.66 -6.15 13.51
CA GLY A 138 10.13 -6.60 12.24
C GLY A 138 11.19 -7.37 11.46
N PHE A 139 10.98 -7.46 10.16
CA PHE A 139 11.89 -8.21 9.28
C PHE A 139 11.90 -7.66 7.85
N ARG A 140 12.92 -8.06 7.10
CA ARG A 140 13.08 -7.83 5.68
C ARG A 140 13.06 -9.17 4.95
N LEU A 141 12.30 -9.26 3.87
CA LEU A 141 12.38 -10.37 2.93
C LEU A 141 13.31 -9.96 1.79
N ALA A 142 14.30 -10.78 1.50
CA ALA A 142 15.28 -10.54 0.45
C ALA A 142 15.16 -11.58 -0.67
N TYR A 143 15.44 -11.17 -1.91
CA TYR A 143 15.34 -11.96 -3.13
C TYR A 143 16.43 -11.57 -4.13
N PRO A 144 16.99 -12.50 -4.92
CA PRO A 144 18.02 -12.21 -5.91
C PRO A 144 17.42 -11.64 -7.21
N PHE A 145 17.28 -10.33 -7.30
CA PHE A 145 16.75 -9.66 -8.50
C PHE A 145 17.69 -9.73 -9.70
N TYR A 146 19.00 -9.69 -9.47
CA TYR A 146 19.98 -9.50 -10.54
C TYR A 146 20.82 -10.76 -10.79
N LYS A 147 21.48 -11.25 -9.76
CA LYS A 147 22.37 -12.40 -9.84
C LYS A 147 22.05 -13.42 -8.75
N PRO A 148 22.21 -14.71 -9.01
CA PRO A 148 22.12 -15.72 -7.96
C PRO A 148 23.02 -15.36 -6.77
N ALA A 149 22.52 -15.53 -5.54
CA ALA A 149 23.18 -15.22 -4.29
C ALA A 149 23.44 -13.72 -3.98
N GLU A 150 23.01 -12.80 -4.83
CA GLU A 150 22.96 -11.36 -4.53
C GLU A 150 21.55 -10.98 -4.07
N TYR A 151 21.33 -10.99 -2.75
CA TYR A 151 20.00 -10.78 -2.17
C TYR A 151 19.71 -9.31 -1.91
N ASN A 152 18.68 -8.79 -2.55
CA ASN A 152 18.17 -7.43 -2.41
C ASN A 152 16.90 -7.44 -1.57
N HIS A 153 16.69 -6.45 -0.74
CA HIS A 153 15.46 -6.31 0.04
C HIS A 153 14.28 -6.02 -0.88
N VAL A 154 13.22 -6.81 -0.77
CA VAL A 154 11.98 -6.68 -1.58
C VAL A 154 10.88 -6.03 -0.78
N ILE A 155 10.68 -6.49 0.46
CA ILE A 155 9.65 -5.99 1.37
C ILE A 155 10.18 -5.93 2.78
N VAL A 156 9.75 -4.91 3.50
CA VAL A 156 10.10 -4.67 4.90
C VAL A 156 8.83 -4.49 5.70
N PHE A 157 8.66 -5.23 6.77
CA PHE A 157 7.61 -5.04 7.78
C PHE A 157 8.26 -4.49 9.03
N ALA A 158 7.96 -3.25 9.41
CA ALA A 158 8.50 -2.62 10.61
C ALA A 158 7.66 -1.41 11.03
N GLY A 159 7.40 -1.29 12.33
CA GLY A 159 6.67 -0.17 12.92
C GLY A 159 5.15 -0.28 12.74
N ALA A 160 4.41 -0.34 13.83
CA ALA A 160 2.95 -0.49 13.84
C ALA A 160 2.48 -1.57 12.83
N SER A 161 1.70 -1.19 11.81
CA SER A 161 1.30 -2.10 10.73
C SER A 161 1.87 -1.72 9.36
N TYR A 162 2.96 -0.96 9.33
CA TYR A 162 3.59 -0.50 8.08
C TYR A 162 4.39 -1.60 7.40
N PHE A 163 4.36 -1.55 6.07
CA PHE A 163 5.30 -2.29 5.23
C PHE A 163 5.62 -1.51 3.96
N ARG A 164 6.84 -1.69 3.46
CA ARG A 164 7.35 -1.04 2.25
C ARG A 164 7.85 -2.11 1.30
N ALA A 165 7.60 -1.95 0.01
CA ALA A 165 8.10 -2.87 -0.99
C ALA A 165 8.68 -2.13 -2.20
N VAL A 166 9.52 -2.83 -2.95
CA VAL A 166 10.10 -2.37 -4.20
C VAL A 166 10.06 -3.47 -5.25
N ALA A 167 10.04 -3.08 -6.50
CA ALA A 167 10.36 -3.95 -7.62
C ALA A 167 11.85 -3.83 -7.98
N LYS A 168 12.27 -4.53 -9.01
CA LYS A 168 13.64 -4.44 -9.52
C LYS A 168 13.92 -3.03 -10.06
N ASN A 169 15.11 -2.51 -9.82
CA ASN A 169 15.58 -1.18 -10.20
C ASN A 169 14.89 0.01 -9.50
N GLU A 170 14.16 -0.24 -8.41
CA GLU A 170 13.52 0.79 -7.61
C GLU A 170 14.20 0.97 -6.27
N VAL A 171 13.93 2.10 -5.63
CA VAL A 171 14.33 2.40 -4.25
C VAL A 171 13.08 2.54 -3.36
N PHE A 172 13.21 2.25 -2.07
CA PHE A 172 12.09 2.38 -1.13
C PHE A 172 11.60 3.83 -1.08
N GLY A 173 10.29 4.01 -1.19
CA GLY A 173 9.58 5.27 -1.07
C GLY A 173 8.36 5.12 -0.18
N LEU A 174 7.18 5.22 -0.78
CA LEU A 174 5.90 5.09 -0.11
C LEU A 174 5.75 3.78 0.67
N SER A 175 4.85 3.79 1.64
CA SER A 175 4.49 2.64 2.47
C SER A 175 3.06 2.20 2.22
N ALA A 176 2.76 0.94 2.58
CA ALA A 176 1.40 0.49 2.85
C ALA A 176 1.24 0.22 4.35
N ARG A 177 0.00 0.19 4.83
CA ARG A 177 -0.35 -0.18 6.21
C ARG A 177 -1.30 -1.36 6.20
N GLY A 178 -1.38 -2.10 7.30
CA GLY A 178 -2.41 -3.12 7.47
C GLY A 178 -3.81 -2.48 7.43
N LEU A 179 -4.03 -1.41 8.20
CA LEU A 179 -5.33 -0.77 8.33
C LEU A 179 -5.16 0.71 8.71
N ALA A 180 -6.13 1.55 8.31
CA ALA A 180 -6.25 2.93 8.74
C ALA A 180 -7.56 3.11 9.52
N LEU A 181 -7.49 3.59 10.76
CA LEU A 181 -8.66 3.78 11.62
C LEU A 181 -8.78 5.25 12.01
N ASP A 182 -9.87 5.88 11.60
CA ASP A 182 -10.20 7.28 11.91
C ASP A 182 -9.10 8.29 11.49
N THR A 183 -8.31 7.94 10.45
CA THR A 183 -7.18 8.75 9.98
C THR A 183 -7.65 10.12 9.49
N GLY A 184 -7.07 11.18 10.03
CA GLY A 184 -7.41 12.56 9.70
C GLY A 184 -8.73 13.04 10.30
N LEU A 185 -9.33 12.30 11.23
CA LEU A 185 -10.49 12.76 11.97
C LEU A 185 -10.07 13.60 13.21
N PRO A 186 -10.89 14.59 13.63
CA PRO A 186 -10.62 15.36 14.84
C PRO A 186 -10.58 14.54 16.13
N SER A 187 -11.18 13.34 16.12
CA SER A 187 -11.14 12.39 17.25
C SER A 187 -9.77 11.77 17.48
N GLY A 188 -8.86 11.94 16.55
CA GLY A 188 -7.55 11.28 16.52
C GLY A 188 -7.57 9.95 15.78
N GLU A 189 -6.40 9.58 15.27
CA GLU A 189 -6.17 8.32 14.56
C GLU A 189 -5.82 7.20 15.54
N GLU A 190 -6.35 6.00 15.31
CA GLU A 190 -5.93 4.79 15.98
C GLU A 190 -4.97 4.02 15.07
N PHE A 191 -3.79 3.63 15.61
CA PHE A 191 -2.76 2.91 14.88
C PHE A 191 -2.77 1.42 15.24
N PRO A 192 -3.35 0.54 14.39
CA PRO A 192 -3.21 -0.90 14.56
C PRO A 192 -1.76 -1.35 14.42
N VAL A 193 -1.40 -2.39 15.15
CA VAL A 193 -0.04 -2.96 15.12
C VAL A 193 -0.08 -4.41 14.69
N PHE A 194 0.90 -4.85 13.90
CA PHE A 194 1.15 -6.28 13.76
C PHE A 194 1.85 -6.79 15.02
N ARG A 195 1.24 -7.80 15.63
CA ARG A 195 1.71 -8.41 16.89
C ARG A 195 2.58 -9.62 16.67
N GLU A 196 2.23 -10.41 15.66
CA GLU A 196 2.84 -11.70 15.40
C GLU A 196 2.81 -12.02 13.91
N PHE A 197 3.87 -12.65 13.42
CA PHE A 197 4.01 -13.11 12.05
C PHE A 197 4.31 -14.59 11.99
N TRP A 198 3.82 -15.26 10.95
CA TRP A 198 4.14 -16.64 10.59
C TRP A 198 4.65 -16.67 9.17
N LEU A 199 5.91 -17.00 9.00
CA LEU A 199 6.62 -17.03 7.72
C LEU A 199 6.63 -18.47 7.22
N GLU A 200 5.88 -18.77 6.16
CA GLU A 200 5.91 -20.09 5.53
C GLU A 200 7.23 -20.25 4.78
N ARG A 201 8.00 -21.32 5.10
CA ARG A 201 9.27 -21.58 4.43
C ARG A 201 9.02 -21.90 2.96
N PRO A 202 9.52 -21.07 2.00
CA PRO A 202 9.32 -21.32 0.59
C PRO A 202 10.11 -22.54 0.12
N GLY A 203 9.58 -23.25 -0.85
CA GLY A 203 10.37 -24.26 -1.59
C GLY A 203 11.60 -23.61 -2.24
N ARG A 204 12.63 -24.40 -2.52
CA ARG A 204 13.94 -23.91 -3.01
C ARG A 204 13.81 -23.03 -4.26
N ASP A 205 12.95 -23.40 -5.20
CA ASP A 205 12.73 -22.68 -6.46
C ASP A 205 11.48 -21.79 -6.46
N ALA A 206 10.85 -21.60 -5.29
CA ALA A 206 9.67 -20.78 -5.17
C ALA A 206 9.90 -19.37 -5.69
N ARG A 207 8.89 -18.83 -6.39
CA ARG A 207 8.88 -17.44 -6.88
C ARG A 207 7.98 -16.52 -6.05
N ALA A 208 7.37 -17.07 -5.01
CA ALA A 208 6.53 -16.34 -4.08
C ALA A 208 6.84 -16.80 -2.65
N ALA A 209 6.72 -15.88 -1.70
CA ALA A 209 6.80 -16.15 -0.27
C ALA A 209 5.48 -15.78 0.40
N ARG A 210 5.00 -16.64 1.31
CA ARG A 210 3.76 -16.44 2.04
C ARG A 210 4.05 -16.06 3.48
N ILE A 211 3.33 -15.04 3.95
CA ILE A 211 3.46 -14.48 5.27
C ILE A 211 2.06 -14.31 5.83
N TYR A 212 1.84 -14.77 7.05
CA TYR A 212 0.63 -14.47 7.80
C TYR A 212 0.95 -13.50 8.92
N ALA A 213 -0.03 -12.66 9.29
CA ALA A 213 0.13 -11.71 10.38
C ALA A 213 -1.14 -11.56 11.20
N LEU A 214 -0.96 -11.39 12.51
CA LEU A 214 -2.00 -10.96 13.44
C LEU A 214 -1.87 -9.46 13.65
N LEU A 215 -2.92 -8.72 13.28
CA LEU A 215 -3.07 -7.29 13.55
C LEU A 215 -3.94 -7.12 14.79
N ASP A 216 -3.62 -6.13 15.62
CA ASP A 216 -4.36 -5.82 16.84
C ASP A 216 -4.36 -4.32 17.14
N SER A 217 -5.49 -3.84 17.70
CA SER A 217 -5.69 -2.45 18.13
C SER A 217 -6.84 -2.36 19.13
N PRO A 218 -7.05 -1.22 19.81
CA PRO A 218 -8.18 -1.03 20.73
C PRO A 218 -9.56 -1.31 20.11
N SER A 219 -9.72 -1.11 18.81
CA SER A 219 -11.02 -1.24 18.13
C SER A 219 -11.16 -2.48 17.25
N VAL A 220 -10.06 -3.00 16.72
CA VAL A 220 -10.08 -4.07 15.70
C VAL A 220 -8.95 -5.07 15.93
N ALA A 221 -9.23 -6.36 15.78
CA ALA A 221 -8.20 -7.38 15.55
C ALA A 221 -8.40 -8.01 14.18
N GLY A 222 -7.31 -8.47 13.52
CA GLY A 222 -7.38 -8.99 12.17
C GLY A 222 -6.32 -10.01 11.81
N ALA A 223 -6.69 -10.93 10.94
CA ALA A 223 -5.76 -11.85 10.28
C ALA A 223 -5.44 -11.34 8.88
N TYR A 224 -4.17 -11.44 8.52
CA TYR A 224 -3.65 -11.10 7.21
C TYR A 224 -2.88 -12.26 6.61
N GLU A 225 -3.00 -12.42 5.31
CA GLU A 225 -2.11 -13.23 4.48
C GLU A 225 -1.52 -12.32 3.41
N PHE A 226 -0.19 -12.36 3.26
CA PHE A 226 0.56 -11.69 2.22
C PHE A 226 1.24 -12.73 1.35
N LEU A 227 0.98 -12.71 0.04
CA LEU A 227 1.69 -13.51 -0.95
C LEU A 227 2.60 -12.57 -1.76
N VAL A 228 3.88 -12.57 -1.46
CA VAL A 228 4.86 -11.66 -2.06
C VAL A 228 5.51 -12.33 -3.27
N GLN A 229 5.37 -11.72 -4.44
CA GLN A 229 5.91 -12.17 -5.72
C GLN A 229 6.86 -11.10 -6.28
N PRO A 230 8.18 -11.21 -6.03
CA PRO A 230 9.18 -10.27 -6.54
C PRO A 230 9.37 -10.36 -8.06
N GLY A 231 9.68 -9.22 -8.70
CA GLY A 231 9.94 -9.19 -10.14
C GLY A 231 10.25 -7.78 -10.67
N GLU A 232 10.19 -7.60 -11.99
CA GLU A 232 10.15 -6.28 -12.64
C GLU A 232 8.94 -5.46 -12.16
N ARG A 233 7.92 -6.15 -11.72
CA ARG A 233 6.79 -5.70 -10.93
C ARG A 233 6.69 -6.64 -9.74
N THR A 234 6.78 -6.09 -8.55
CA THR A 234 6.52 -6.85 -7.32
C THR A 234 5.02 -6.81 -7.02
N VAL A 235 4.39 -7.98 -6.91
CA VAL A 235 2.97 -8.11 -6.58
C VAL A 235 2.83 -8.68 -5.18
N ILE A 236 2.02 -8.04 -4.36
CA ILE A 236 1.68 -8.49 -3.01
C ILE A 236 0.18 -8.79 -2.98
N GLY A 237 -0.18 -10.06 -3.04
CA GLY A 237 -1.55 -10.51 -2.78
C GLY A 237 -1.85 -10.38 -1.31
N VAL A 238 -2.92 -9.67 -0.94
CA VAL A 238 -3.35 -9.48 0.44
C VAL A 238 -4.75 -10.06 0.62
N ARG A 239 -4.91 -10.91 1.61
CA ARG A 239 -6.20 -11.37 2.11
C ARG A 239 -6.30 -11.00 3.57
N LEU A 240 -7.45 -10.47 3.98
CA LEU A 240 -7.68 -10.06 5.36
C LEU A 240 -9.04 -10.53 5.87
N ARG A 241 -9.11 -10.76 7.18
CA ARG A 241 -10.33 -11.00 7.92
C ARG A 241 -10.26 -10.23 9.23
N LEU A 242 -11.11 -9.21 9.37
CA LEU A 242 -11.13 -8.31 10.52
C LEU A 242 -12.32 -8.60 11.41
N PHE A 243 -12.15 -8.34 12.71
CA PHE A 243 -13.17 -8.44 13.74
C PHE A 243 -13.14 -7.14 14.56
N GLU A 244 -14.22 -6.35 14.49
CA GLU A 244 -14.35 -5.17 15.32
C GLU A 244 -14.66 -5.56 16.78
N ARG A 245 -13.92 -4.98 17.73
CA ARG A 245 -14.29 -4.97 19.16
C ARG A 245 -15.38 -3.94 19.43
N LYS A 246 -15.24 -2.80 18.80
CA LYS A 246 -16.20 -1.69 18.84
C LYS A 246 -16.22 -1.03 17.46
N ARG A 247 -17.35 -0.40 17.13
CA ARG A 247 -17.50 0.33 15.88
C ARG A 247 -16.48 1.47 15.78
N VAL A 248 -15.72 1.50 14.70
CA VAL A 248 -14.90 2.64 14.29
C VAL A 248 -15.73 3.56 13.39
N ARG A 249 -15.40 4.83 13.36
CA ARG A 249 -16.11 5.80 12.53
C ARG A 249 -15.73 5.64 11.05
N GLU A 250 -14.44 5.48 10.77
CA GLU A 250 -13.91 5.24 9.43
C GLU A 250 -12.94 4.06 9.45
N LEU A 251 -13.31 2.98 8.74
CA LEU A 251 -12.47 1.82 8.52
C LEU A 251 -11.81 1.93 7.15
N GLY A 252 -10.52 2.26 7.12
CA GLY A 252 -9.74 2.43 5.90
C GLY A 252 -9.02 1.13 5.49
N ILE A 253 -9.38 0.63 4.31
CA ILE A 253 -8.86 -0.62 3.71
C ILE A 253 -7.79 -0.30 2.70
N ALA A 254 -6.76 -1.16 2.62
CA ALA A 254 -5.62 -1.04 1.71
C ALA A 254 -4.94 0.34 1.76
N PRO A 255 -4.58 0.86 2.95
CA PRO A 255 -4.03 2.19 3.07
C PRO A 255 -2.61 2.25 2.51
N LEU A 256 -2.38 3.29 1.72
CA LEU A 256 -1.08 3.72 1.23
C LEU A 256 -0.67 5.01 1.94
N THR A 257 0.60 5.15 2.24
CA THR A 257 1.16 6.32 2.91
C THR A 257 2.40 6.79 2.16
N SER A 258 2.48 8.08 1.88
CA SER A 258 3.56 8.68 1.11
C SER A 258 3.97 10.04 1.67
N MET A 259 4.96 10.64 1.04
CA MET A 259 5.45 11.97 1.37
C MET A 259 5.33 12.87 0.13
N PHE A 260 4.78 14.09 0.36
CA PHE A 260 4.79 15.19 -0.59
C PHE A 260 5.17 16.47 0.15
N PHE A 261 6.34 17.02 -0.15
CA PHE A 261 6.82 18.23 0.49
C PHE A 261 6.53 19.46 -0.37
N PHE A 262 6.97 19.46 -1.62
CA PHE A 262 6.60 20.43 -2.65
C PHE A 262 6.89 19.88 -4.05
N GLY A 263 6.23 20.44 -5.06
CA GLY A 263 6.33 20.10 -6.46
C GLY A 263 6.05 21.32 -7.33
N GLU A 264 5.81 21.12 -8.63
CA GLU A 264 5.69 22.20 -9.64
C GLU A 264 4.52 23.17 -9.44
N GLU A 265 3.51 22.80 -8.65
CA GLU A 265 2.32 23.63 -8.37
C GLU A 265 2.57 24.66 -7.26
N LYS A 266 3.68 24.58 -6.53
CA LYS A 266 4.04 25.52 -5.44
C LYS A 266 5.46 26.04 -5.61
N PRO A 267 5.71 27.29 -5.18
CA PRO A 267 7.06 27.81 -5.14
C PRO A 267 7.96 26.94 -4.25
N ARG A 268 9.17 26.68 -4.73
CA ARG A 268 10.21 26.02 -3.94
C ARG A 268 10.46 26.79 -2.62
N PRO A 269 10.54 26.10 -1.47
CA PRO A 269 10.85 26.73 -0.20
C PRO A 269 12.18 27.50 -0.22
N VAL A 270 12.25 28.60 0.50
CA VAL A 270 13.48 29.41 0.61
C VAL A 270 14.60 28.57 1.25
N GLY A 271 15.76 28.53 0.60
CA GLY A 271 16.91 27.75 1.06
C GLY A 271 16.94 26.30 0.59
N GLU A 272 15.88 25.81 -0.05
CA GLU A 272 15.88 24.50 -0.71
C GLU A 272 16.50 24.62 -2.10
N TRP A 273 17.38 23.68 -2.45
CA TRP A 273 18.07 23.69 -3.75
C TRP A 273 17.43 22.75 -4.77
N ARG A 274 16.77 21.68 -4.31
CA ARG A 274 16.10 20.71 -5.17
C ARG A 274 14.88 21.35 -5.83
N PRO A 275 14.58 21.03 -7.10
CA PRO A 275 13.37 21.53 -7.78
C PRO A 275 12.08 21.01 -7.14
N GLU A 276 12.04 19.70 -6.79
CA GLU A 276 10.88 19.03 -6.22
C GLU A 276 11.33 18.01 -5.16
N VAL A 277 10.44 17.72 -4.17
CA VAL A 277 10.69 16.73 -3.12
C VAL A 277 9.41 15.99 -2.79
N HIS A 278 9.25 14.78 -3.31
CA HIS A 278 8.09 13.91 -3.02
C HIS A 278 8.35 12.46 -3.42
N ASP A 279 7.65 11.53 -2.76
CA ASP A 279 7.68 10.10 -3.07
C ASP A 279 6.52 9.66 -3.96
N SER A 280 5.54 10.53 -4.15
CA SER A 280 4.40 10.35 -5.07
C SER A 280 3.90 11.72 -5.52
N ASP A 281 3.54 11.83 -6.81
CA ASP A 281 2.96 13.03 -7.42
C ASP A 281 1.47 13.15 -7.18
N GLY A 282 0.76 12.03 -7.21
CA GLY A 282 -0.69 12.07 -7.22
C GLY A 282 -1.38 10.77 -6.83
N LEU A 283 -2.65 10.92 -6.53
CA LEU A 283 -3.61 9.82 -6.38
C LEU A 283 -4.29 9.56 -7.71
N ALA A 284 -4.19 8.33 -8.21
CA ALA A 284 -4.98 7.86 -9.33
C ALA A 284 -6.12 6.94 -8.85
N ILE A 285 -7.30 7.04 -9.50
CA ILE A 285 -8.47 6.20 -9.23
C ILE A 285 -9.05 5.73 -10.55
N ALA A 286 -9.24 4.43 -10.72
CA ALA A 286 -9.95 3.83 -11.83
C ALA A 286 -11.33 3.37 -11.38
N SER A 287 -12.40 4.02 -11.86
CA SER A 287 -13.77 3.67 -11.52
C SER A 287 -14.28 2.48 -12.33
N SER A 288 -15.35 1.85 -11.87
CA SER A 288 -16.07 0.82 -12.62
C SER A 288 -16.72 1.34 -13.91
N SER A 289 -17.04 2.63 -13.97
CA SER A 289 -17.60 3.28 -15.17
C SER A 289 -16.58 3.46 -16.31
N GLY A 290 -15.30 3.26 -16.05
CA GLY A 290 -14.23 3.50 -17.01
C GLY A 290 -13.53 4.85 -16.85
N GLU A 291 -14.04 5.74 -16.00
CA GLU A 291 -13.37 7.00 -15.70
C GLU A 291 -12.08 6.74 -14.91
N TRP A 292 -11.01 7.45 -15.29
CA TRP A 292 -9.79 7.61 -14.51
C TRP A 292 -9.79 9.02 -13.92
N ILE A 293 -9.45 9.11 -12.64
CA ILE A 293 -9.29 10.37 -11.93
C ILE A 293 -7.82 10.51 -11.54
N TRP A 294 -7.24 11.65 -11.78
CA TRP A 294 -5.93 12.05 -11.31
C TRP A 294 -6.05 13.24 -10.36
N ARG A 295 -5.59 13.06 -9.13
CA ARG A 295 -5.55 14.09 -8.11
C ARG A 295 -4.09 14.38 -7.75
N PRO A 296 -3.47 15.46 -8.27
CA PRO A 296 -2.16 15.91 -7.80
C PRO A 296 -2.16 16.09 -6.30
N LEU A 297 -1.09 15.66 -5.65
CA LEU A 297 -0.89 15.82 -4.22
C LEU A 297 -0.44 17.24 -3.89
N GLY A 298 -0.53 17.60 -2.63
CA GLY A 298 -0.04 18.86 -2.12
C GLY A 298 0.35 18.79 -0.65
N ASN A 299 1.06 19.81 -0.20
CA ASN A 299 1.36 20.03 1.20
C ASN A 299 0.57 21.27 1.66
N PRO A 300 -0.68 21.08 2.14
CA PRO A 300 -1.57 22.18 2.47
C PRO A 300 -1.17 22.90 3.76
N GLN A 301 -1.70 24.11 3.98
CA GLN A 301 -1.50 24.86 5.23
C GLN A 301 -2.31 24.30 6.41
N LYS A 302 -3.40 23.60 6.11
CA LYS A 302 -4.29 22.93 7.08
C LYS A 302 -4.56 21.52 6.61
N LEU A 303 -4.90 20.62 7.54
CA LEU A 303 -5.33 19.26 7.20
C LEU A 303 -6.40 19.31 6.11
N ARG A 304 -6.13 18.63 5.01
CA ARG A 304 -7.03 18.52 3.86
C ARG A 304 -7.46 17.08 3.68
N THR A 305 -8.76 16.89 3.45
CA THR A 305 -9.33 15.58 3.15
C THR A 305 -10.20 15.66 1.90
N SER A 306 -10.03 14.73 0.99
CA SER A 306 -10.84 14.58 -0.22
C SER A 306 -11.47 13.21 -0.27
N TYR A 307 -12.73 13.13 -0.70
CA TYR A 307 -13.50 11.91 -0.78
C TYR A 307 -13.98 11.69 -2.21
N PHE A 308 -13.72 10.53 -2.78
CA PHE A 308 -14.12 10.15 -4.13
C PHE A 308 -15.06 8.95 -4.05
N GLU A 309 -16.35 9.20 -4.27
CA GLU A 309 -17.37 8.14 -4.29
C GLU A 309 -17.10 7.16 -5.44
N VAL A 310 -16.97 5.89 -5.11
CA VAL A 310 -16.70 4.83 -6.09
C VAL A 310 -17.45 3.56 -5.69
N GLU A 311 -18.08 2.91 -6.65
CA GLU A 311 -18.64 1.58 -6.48
C GLU A 311 -17.76 0.58 -7.23
N ASN A 312 -17.29 -0.46 -6.57
CA ASN A 312 -16.41 -1.50 -7.14
C ASN A 312 -15.25 -0.88 -7.94
N PRO A 313 -14.34 -0.13 -7.30
CA PRO A 313 -13.21 0.48 -7.99
C PRO A 313 -12.40 -0.59 -8.74
N ARG A 314 -11.98 -0.31 -9.97
CA ARG A 314 -11.01 -1.17 -10.68
C ARG A 314 -9.62 -1.07 -10.06
N GLY A 315 -9.35 0.04 -9.39
CA GLY A 315 -8.15 0.25 -8.61
C GLY A 315 -7.99 1.70 -8.17
N PHE A 316 -7.05 1.90 -7.26
CA PHE A 316 -6.56 3.22 -6.85
C PHE A 316 -5.11 3.10 -6.36
N GLY A 317 -4.38 4.21 -6.36
CA GLY A 317 -3.01 4.16 -5.88
C GLY A 317 -2.31 5.51 -5.87
N LEU A 318 -1.19 5.56 -5.17
CA LEU A 318 -0.28 6.68 -5.15
C LEU A 318 0.82 6.43 -6.18
N LEU A 319 0.95 7.37 -7.11
CA LEU A 319 1.86 7.23 -8.25
C LEU A 319 2.91 8.32 -8.24
N GLN A 320 4.16 7.94 -8.53
CA GLN A 320 5.25 8.85 -8.87
C GLN A 320 5.31 8.91 -10.38
N ARG A 321 4.78 9.97 -10.96
CA ARG A 321 4.61 10.13 -12.41
C ARG A 321 5.83 10.80 -13.04
N ASP A 322 6.39 11.76 -12.32
CA ASP A 322 7.62 12.41 -12.71
C ASP A 322 8.83 11.50 -12.49
N ARG A 323 9.59 11.27 -13.55
CA ARG A 323 10.73 10.34 -13.59
C ARG A 323 12.00 10.96 -14.10
N ASP A 324 12.01 12.29 -14.35
CA ASP A 324 13.23 12.96 -14.76
C ASP A 324 14.08 13.32 -13.54
N PHE A 325 15.32 12.86 -13.52
CA PHE A 325 16.27 13.19 -12.46
C PHE A 325 16.41 14.70 -12.25
N HIS A 326 16.35 15.52 -13.33
CA HIS A 326 16.50 16.96 -13.25
C HIS A 326 15.36 17.68 -12.49
N ASN A 327 14.23 17.00 -12.29
CA ASN A 327 13.15 17.54 -11.48
C ASN A 327 13.40 17.36 -9.97
N TYR A 328 14.37 16.53 -9.59
CA TYR A 328 14.74 16.29 -8.19
C TYR A 328 16.18 16.69 -7.86
N GLU A 329 17.10 16.37 -8.75
CA GLU A 329 18.56 16.57 -8.63
C GLU A 329 19.18 15.96 -7.35
N ASP A 330 18.51 14.99 -6.72
CA ASP A 330 18.90 14.39 -5.44
C ASP A 330 19.51 13.00 -5.64
N LEU A 331 20.84 12.92 -5.54
CA LEU A 331 21.61 11.67 -5.68
C LEU A 331 21.48 10.73 -4.48
N GLU A 332 21.04 11.23 -3.33
CA GLU A 332 20.93 10.43 -2.11
C GLU A 332 19.55 9.73 -2.03
N THR A 333 18.48 10.48 -2.21
CA THR A 333 17.11 9.95 -2.05
C THR A 333 16.54 9.35 -3.33
N ARG A 334 17.01 9.79 -4.53
CA ARG A 334 16.63 9.26 -5.84
C ARG A 334 15.11 9.14 -6.00
N HIS A 335 14.39 10.26 -5.81
CA HIS A 335 12.93 10.30 -5.87
C HIS A 335 12.35 9.80 -7.20
N GLU A 336 13.05 10.00 -8.32
CA GLU A 336 12.67 9.51 -9.65
C GLU A 336 12.62 7.97 -9.76
N LEU A 337 13.28 7.27 -8.83
CA LEU A 337 13.27 5.79 -8.74
C LEU A 337 12.26 5.25 -7.72
N ARG A 338 11.47 6.11 -7.06
CA ARG A 338 10.43 5.68 -6.12
C ARG A 338 9.32 4.95 -6.87
N PRO A 339 8.77 3.83 -6.33
CA PRO A 339 7.76 3.06 -7.04
C PRO A 339 6.37 3.71 -7.02
N ASN A 340 5.54 3.35 -7.97
CA ASN A 340 4.09 3.44 -7.86
C ASN A 340 3.57 2.32 -6.98
N ALA A 341 2.54 2.57 -6.18
CA ALA A 341 1.76 1.52 -5.54
C ALA A 341 0.30 1.58 -6.01
N TRP A 342 -0.15 0.50 -6.59
CA TRP A 342 -1.49 0.38 -7.17
C TRP A 342 -2.27 -0.75 -6.53
N ILE A 343 -3.41 -0.42 -5.92
CA ILE A 343 -4.34 -1.37 -5.30
C ILE A 343 -5.33 -1.86 -6.34
N VAL A 344 -5.43 -3.17 -6.48
CA VAL A 344 -6.43 -3.83 -7.33
C VAL A 344 -7.32 -4.70 -6.46
N PRO A 345 -8.58 -4.32 -6.22
CA PRO A 345 -9.53 -5.13 -5.49
C PRO A 345 -9.69 -6.53 -6.08
N SER A 346 -9.84 -7.53 -5.22
CA SER A 346 -10.22 -8.88 -5.62
C SER A 346 -11.68 -9.12 -5.25
N GLY A 347 -12.50 -9.43 -6.25
CA GLY A 347 -13.95 -9.53 -6.08
C GLY A 347 -14.64 -8.16 -5.98
N SER A 348 -15.88 -8.16 -5.50
CA SER A 348 -16.69 -6.94 -5.35
C SER A 348 -16.46 -6.29 -4.00
N TRP A 349 -16.06 -5.03 -3.99
CA TRP A 349 -15.91 -4.23 -2.76
C TRP A 349 -17.18 -3.42 -2.44
N GLY A 350 -18.14 -3.36 -3.37
CA GLY A 350 -19.41 -2.64 -3.22
C GLY A 350 -19.25 -1.12 -3.29
N LYS A 351 -20.23 -0.44 -2.68
CA LYS A 351 -20.23 1.03 -2.58
C LYS A 351 -19.28 1.49 -1.48
N GLY A 352 -18.53 2.53 -1.75
CA GLY A 352 -17.60 3.14 -0.81
C GLY A 352 -17.00 4.39 -1.39
N GLN A 353 -15.89 4.82 -0.80
CA GLN A 353 -15.17 6.00 -1.27
C GLN A 353 -13.66 5.83 -1.08
N VAL A 354 -12.88 6.34 -2.00
CA VAL A 354 -11.45 6.54 -1.79
C VAL A 354 -11.27 7.86 -1.07
N LYS A 355 -10.59 7.82 0.08
CA LYS A 355 -10.23 9.02 0.84
C LYS A 355 -8.75 9.34 0.64
N LEU A 356 -8.46 10.61 0.41
CA LEU A 356 -7.12 11.18 0.44
C LEU A 356 -7.02 12.11 1.64
N VAL A 357 -5.99 11.92 2.45
CA VAL A 357 -5.63 12.78 3.58
C VAL A 357 -4.28 13.40 3.30
N GLU A 358 -4.20 14.72 3.35
CA GLU A 358 -2.99 15.51 3.16
C GLU A 358 -2.74 16.35 4.42
N ILE A 359 -1.67 16.03 5.12
CA ILE A 359 -1.33 16.59 6.44
C ILE A 359 -0.26 17.67 6.24
N PRO A 360 -0.41 18.88 6.82
CA PRO A 360 0.65 19.88 6.76
C PRO A 360 1.98 19.35 7.30
N SER A 361 3.05 19.49 6.53
CA SER A 361 4.38 19.08 6.96
C SER A 361 5.41 20.18 6.71
N GLN A 362 6.28 20.39 7.71
CA GLN A 362 7.42 21.32 7.63
C GLN A 362 8.73 20.58 7.29
N LYS A 363 8.68 19.23 7.15
CA LYS A 363 9.87 18.41 6.93
C LYS A 363 9.52 17.24 6.00
N GLU A 364 10.42 16.94 5.09
CA GLU A 364 10.33 15.80 4.16
C GLU A 364 10.36 14.42 4.84
N ILE A 365 10.91 14.33 6.05
CA ILE A 365 11.00 13.05 6.77
C ILE A 365 9.64 12.52 7.27
N ASN A 366 8.58 13.32 7.18
CA ASN A 366 7.25 12.95 7.64
C ASN A 366 6.41 12.45 6.47
N ASP A 367 5.96 11.22 6.54
CA ASP A 367 4.90 10.74 5.65
C ASP A 367 3.62 11.55 5.93
N ASN A 368 3.24 12.44 5.02
CA ASN A 368 2.12 13.38 5.19
C ASN A 368 0.93 13.12 4.26
N ILE A 369 0.97 12.06 3.49
CA ILE A 369 -0.07 11.65 2.55
C ILE A 369 -0.60 10.28 2.96
N VAL A 370 -1.93 10.12 3.04
CA VAL A 370 -2.57 8.81 3.25
C VAL A 370 -3.74 8.67 2.28
N ALA A 371 -3.80 7.53 1.56
CA ALA A 371 -4.92 7.20 0.69
C ALA A 371 -5.44 5.80 1.00
N TYR A 372 -6.76 5.63 1.12
CA TYR A 372 -7.39 4.35 1.43
C TYR A 372 -8.84 4.29 0.98
N TRP A 373 -9.41 3.10 0.92
CA TRP A 373 -10.81 2.90 0.61
C TRP A 373 -11.66 2.67 1.87
N ILE A 374 -12.81 3.34 1.94
CA ILE A 374 -13.79 3.24 3.04
C ILE A 374 -15.05 2.55 2.52
N PRO A 375 -15.42 1.38 3.03
CA PRO A 375 -16.69 0.75 2.70
C PRO A 375 -17.88 1.58 3.23
N ARG A 376 -18.92 1.73 2.41
CA ARG A 376 -20.13 2.46 2.81
C ARG A 376 -20.91 1.78 3.93
N ALA A 377 -20.83 0.47 4.00
CA ALA A 377 -21.51 -0.33 5.02
C ALA A 377 -20.55 -1.39 5.57
N LEU A 378 -20.62 -1.60 6.87
CA LEU A 378 -19.88 -2.64 7.59
C LEU A 378 -20.89 -3.62 8.21
N PRO A 379 -20.52 -4.90 8.36
CA PRO A 379 -21.29 -5.87 9.13
C PRO A 379 -21.50 -5.41 10.58
N ALA A 380 -22.33 -6.11 11.34
CA ALA A 380 -22.47 -5.87 12.77
C ALA A 380 -21.13 -6.12 13.49
N VAL A 381 -20.88 -5.38 14.58
CA VAL A 381 -19.68 -5.57 15.41
C VAL A 381 -19.54 -7.03 15.83
N GLY A 382 -18.35 -7.59 15.75
CA GLY A 382 -18.05 -8.98 16.01
C GLY A 382 -18.26 -9.93 14.82
N GLN A 383 -18.94 -9.49 13.75
CA GLN A 383 -19.01 -10.25 12.51
C GLN A 383 -17.75 -10.03 11.67
N PRO A 384 -17.29 -11.04 10.91
CA PRO A 384 -16.09 -10.91 10.11
C PRO A 384 -16.27 -9.93 8.94
N ILE A 385 -15.25 -9.10 8.69
CA ILE A 385 -15.10 -8.29 7.49
C ILE A 385 -14.01 -8.95 6.66
N GLU A 386 -14.37 -9.49 5.50
CA GLU A 386 -13.42 -10.20 4.62
C GLU A 386 -13.22 -9.44 3.32
N LEU A 387 -11.98 -9.16 2.99
CA LEU A 387 -11.57 -8.51 1.76
C LEU A 387 -10.25 -9.10 1.25
N ALA A 388 -10.06 -8.96 -0.06
CA ALA A 388 -8.78 -9.31 -0.69
C ALA A 388 -8.45 -8.27 -1.78
N TYR A 389 -7.14 -8.08 -2.02
CA TYR A 389 -6.63 -7.18 -3.04
C TYR A 389 -5.19 -7.53 -3.39
N ASN A 390 -4.72 -6.99 -4.50
CA ASN A 390 -3.31 -6.99 -4.85
C ASN A 390 -2.74 -5.59 -4.75
N ILE A 391 -1.52 -5.47 -4.25
CA ILE A 391 -0.70 -4.26 -4.37
C ILE A 391 0.32 -4.53 -5.46
N SER A 392 0.27 -3.77 -6.55
CA SER A 392 1.31 -3.77 -7.58
C SER A 392 2.29 -2.65 -7.29
N VAL A 393 3.54 -3.00 -7.04
CA VAL A 393 4.66 -2.07 -6.85
C VAL A 393 5.48 -2.09 -8.12
N GLN A 394 5.56 -0.95 -8.83
CA GLN A 394 6.16 -0.90 -10.17
C GLN A 394 6.41 0.53 -10.65
N THR A 395 7.40 0.74 -11.49
CA THR A 395 7.66 2.03 -12.15
C THR A 395 6.60 2.37 -13.22
N PRO A 396 6.20 1.47 -14.14
CA PRO A 396 5.16 1.80 -15.11
C PRO A 396 3.82 2.09 -14.42
N GLU A 397 3.10 3.08 -14.94
CA GLU A 397 1.73 3.36 -14.47
C GLU A 397 0.76 2.23 -14.87
N PRO A 398 -0.30 2.02 -14.06
CA PRO A 398 -1.29 0.97 -14.33
C PRO A 398 -2.26 1.32 -15.46
N MET A 399 -2.25 2.56 -15.95
CA MET A 399 -3.13 3.08 -17.01
C MET A 399 -2.61 2.70 -18.40
N ASP A 400 -3.53 2.50 -19.35
CA ASP A 400 -3.18 2.30 -20.75
C ASP A 400 -2.44 3.53 -21.29
N ALA A 401 -1.32 3.28 -21.99
CA ALA A 401 -0.50 4.33 -22.59
C ALA A 401 -1.25 5.14 -23.68
N ALA A 402 -2.34 4.62 -24.25
CA ALA A 402 -3.18 5.33 -25.21
C ALA A 402 -4.03 6.43 -24.55
N GLN A 403 -4.38 6.27 -23.28
CA GLN A 403 -5.17 7.24 -22.54
C GLN A 403 -4.31 8.44 -22.14
N GLY A 404 -4.82 9.65 -22.37
CA GLY A 404 -4.12 10.88 -22.02
C GLY A 404 -4.01 11.10 -20.52
N ARG A 405 -2.85 11.53 -20.08
CA ARG A 405 -2.52 11.80 -18.67
C ARG A 405 -2.18 13.26 -18.48
N ALA A 406 -2.61 13.84 -17.37
CA ALA A 406 -2.11 15.14 -16.92
C ALA A 406 -0.68 14.95 -16.40
N VAL A 407 0.29 15.39 -17.18
CA VAL A 407 1.73 15.23 -16.88
C VAL A 407 2.31 16.42 -16.12
N ALA A 408 1.59 17.55 -16.10
CA ALA A 408 2.00 18.74 -15.38
C ALA A 408 0.79 19.55 -14.91
N THR A 409 0.90 20.11 -13.70
CA THR A 409 -0.07 21.03 -13.11
C THR A 409 0.67 22.24 -12.55
N ARG A 410 0.41 23.44 -13.10
CA ARG A 410 1.05 24.66 -12.62
C ARG A 410 0.01 25.67 -12.19
N LEU A 411 0.28 26.36 -11.08
CA LEU A 411 -0.56 27.40 -10.49
C LEU A 411 0.17 28.74 -10.55
N ALA A 412 -0.53 29.79 -10.97
CA ALA A 412 -0.04 31.17 -11.01
C ALA A 412 -1.14 32.19 -10.65
N ALA A 413 -0.75 33.44 -10.45
CA ALA A 413 -1.71 34.53 -10.38
C ALA A 413 -2.45 34.70 -11.71
N GLY A 414 -3.73 35.03 -11.67
CA GLY A 414 -4.54 35.35 -12.84
C GLY A 414 -4.35 36.80 -13.28
N ASP A 415 -5.03 37.18 -14.39
CA ASP A 415 -4.97 38.54 -14.97
C ASP A 415 -5.79 39.58 -14.19
N LYS A 416 -6.71 39.11 -13.36
CA LYS A 416 -7.54 39.96 -12.48
C LYS A 416 -7.18 39.69 -11.04
N ASP A 417 -7.36 40.70 -10.20
CA ASP A 417 -7.30 40.54 -8.74
C ASP A 417 -8.24 39.40 -8.33
N ASP A 418 -7.84 38.59 -7.39
CA ASP A 418 -8.54 37.38 -6.92
C ASP A 418 -8.63 36.21 -7.91
N ALA A 419 -8.10 36.32 -9.14
CA ALA A 419 -8.08 35.20 -10.07
C ALA A 419 -6.81 34.33 -9.89
N LYS A 420 -6.98 33.04 -10.09
CA LYS A 420 -5.89 32.07 -10.18
C LYS A 420 -5.86 31.49 -11.58
N ARG A 421 -4.66 31.30 -12.12
CA ARG A 421 -4.42 30.65 -13.41
C ARG A 421 -3.87 29.26 -13.17
N LEU A 422 -4.50 28.28 -13.82
CA LEU A 422 -4.01 26.91 -13.87
C LEU A 422 -3.58 26.59 -15.28
N VAL A 423 -2.44 25.87 -15.38
CA VAL A 423 -1.89 25.39 -16.65
C VAL A 423 -1.65 23.90 -16.52
N LEU A 424 -2.37 23.13 -17.35
CA LEU A 424 -2.32 21.68 -17.37
C LEU A 424 -1.71 21.21 -18.70
N ASP A 425 -0.77 20.29 -18.64
CA ASP A 425 -0.27 19.59 -19.82
C ASP A 425 -0.78 18.14 -19.83
N PHE A 426 -1.38 17.75 -20.96
CA PHE A 426 -1.86 16.39 -21.18
C PHE A 426 -1.06 15.70 -22.28
N GLU A 427 -0.62 14.48 -22.02
CA GLU A 427 0.13 13.68 -22.99
C GLU A 427 -0.38 12.24 -23.12
N SER A 428 -0.30 11.70 -24.32
CA SER A 428 -0.36 10.26 -24.66
C SER A 428 0.05 10.03 -26.08
N ALA A 429 0.27 8.77 -26.46
CA ALA A 429 0.52 8.39 -27.83
C ALA A 429 -0.60 8.88 -28.77
N LYS A 430 -1.86 8.76 -28.37
CA LYS A 430 -3.03 9.23 -29.15
C LYS A 430 -3.06 10.75 -29.29
N LEU A 431 -2.84 11.49 -28.22
CA LEU A 431 -2.81 12.96 -28.26
C LEU A 431 -1.70 13.46 -29.18
N LYS A 432 -0.56 12.79 -29.25
CA LYS A 432 0.57 13.15 -30.13
C LYS A 432 0.21 13.05 -31.61
N THR A 433 -0.66 12.13 -32.02
CA THR A 433 -1.06 11.95 -33.42
C THR A 433 -2.10 12.96 -33.91
N LEU A 434 -2.82 13.63 -33.01
CA LEU A 434 -3.84 14.61 -33.40
C LEU A 434 -3.17 15.89 -33.95
N PRO A 435 -3.62 16.41 -35.13
CA PRO A 435 -3.10 17.66 -35.67
C PRO A 435 -3.53 18.85 -34.81
N ALA A 436 -2.88 20.00 -34.97
CA ALA A 436 -3.12 21.18 -34.13
C ALA A 436 -4.51 21.80 -34.30
N ASP A 437 -5.13 21.60 -35.45
CA ASP A 437 -6.50 22.03 -35.80
C ASP A 437 -7.57 20.98 -35.48
N ALA A 438 -7.20 19.84 -34.88
CA ALA A 438 -8.15 18.84 -34.45
C ALA A 438 -9.19 19.47 -33.47
N PRO A 439 -10.47 19.07 -33.55
CA PRO A 439 -11.53 19.64 -32.70
C PRO A 439 -11.47 19.08 -31.26
N VAL A 440 -10.32 19.31 -30.61
CA VAL A 440 -10.09 18.97 -29.20
C VAL A 440 -10.61 20.11 -28.34
N LYS A 441 -11.40 19.76 -27.31
CA LYS A 441 -11.94 20.71 -26.34
C LYS A 441 -11.56 20.31 -24.92
N ALA A 442 -11.31 21.31 -24.09
CA ALA A 442 -11.22 21.12 -22.64
C ALA A 442 -12.62 21.25 -22.03
N VAL A 443 -13.02 20.26 -21.26
CA VAL A 443 -14.21 20.30 -20.40
C VAL A 443 -13.74 20.60 -18.99
N ILE A 444 -14.10 21.80 -18.49
CA ILE A 444 -13.70 22.29 -17.18
C ILE A 444 -14.96 22.45 -16.33
N SER A 445 -14.93 21.85 -15.14
CA SER A 445 -15.96 22.02 -14.12
C SER A 445 -15.37 22.74 -12.92
N VAL A 446 -16.08 23.76 -12.46
CA VAL A 446 -15.72 24.58 -11.29
C VAL A 446 -16.80 24.37 -10.24
N GLY A 447 -16.42 24.16 -9.00
CA GLY A 447 -17.36 24.01 -7.88
C GLY A 447 -18.32 25.20 -7.74
N PRO A 448 -19.46 25.03 -7.05
CA PRO A 448 -20.57 25.99 -7.05
C PRO A 448 -20.21 27.39 -6.58
N ASP A 449 -19.18 27.51 -5.73
CA ASP A 449 -18.75 28.80 -5.17
C ASP A 449 -17.67 29.51 -6.02
N GLY A 450 -17.27 28.91 -7.15
CA GLY A 450 -16.25 29.45 -8.04
C GLY A 450 -16.81 29.90 -9.40
N GLN A 451 -16.00 30.62 -10.16
CA GLN A 451 -16.35 31.08 -11.51
C GLN A 451 -15.18 30.81 -12.47
N LEU A 452 -15.46 30.14 -13.58
CA LEU A 452 -14.54 30.06 -14.73
C LEU A 452 -14.56 31.38 -15.49
N LEU A 453 -13.42 32.05 -15.59
CA LEU A 453 -13.29 33.36 -16.23
C LEU A 453 -12.86 33.27 -17.69
N GLN A 454 -11.88 32.38 -17.95
CA GLN A 454 -11.28 32.21 -19.26
C GLN A 454 -10.70 30.80 -19.39
N GLN A 455 -10.70 30.26 -20.61
CA GLN A 455 -9.97 29.04 -20.93
C GLN A 455 -9.37 29.10 -22.33
N THR A 456 -8.23 28.48 -22.50
CA THR A 456 -7.56 28.25 -23.78
C THR A 456 -7.07 26.82 -23.87
N ILE A 457 -7.05 26.29 -25.08
CA ILE A 457 -6.46 24.99 -25.37
C ILE A 457 -5.57 25.11 -26.60
N VAL A 458 -4.37 24.59 -26.53
CA VAL A 458 -3.41 24.63 -27.63
C VAL A 458 -2.64 23.33 -27.73
N LYS A 459 -2.30 22.93 -28.95
CA LYS A 459 -1.36 21.84 -29.21
C LYS A 459 0.03 22.25 -28.74
N ASN A 460 0.64 21.46 -27.88
CA ASN A 460 2.05 21.63 -27.53
C ASN A 460 2.92 21.03 -28.64
N THR A 461 3.48 21.88 -29.51
CA THR A 461 4.28 21.43 -30.64
C THR A 461 5.66 20.89 -30.25
N VAL A 462 6.08 21.12 -28.99
CA VAL A 462 7.36 20.62 -28.47
C VAL A 462 7.25 19.19 -28.01
N THR A 463 6.24 18.89 -27.18
CA THR A 463 6.05 17.54 -26.61
C THR A 463 5.07 16.68 -27.42
N GLY A 464 4.28 17.31 -28.30
CA GLY A 464 3.19 16.67 -29.02
C GLY A 464 1.91 16.49 -28.21
N GLY A 465 1.90 16.92 -26.96
CA GLY A 465 0.73 16.90 -26.09
C GLY A 465 -0.24 18.07 -26.34
N TRP A 466 -1.11 18.33 -25.37
CA TRP A 466 -2.06 19.43 -25.38
C TRP A 466 -2.03 20.19 -24.07
N ARG A 467 -1.95 21.53 -24.15
CA ARG A 467 -1.96 22.42 -22.99
C ARG A 467 -3.32 23.06 -22.83
N VAL A 468 -3.86 23.00 -21.62
CA VAL A 468 -5.05 23.74 -21.19
C VAL A 468 -4.61 24.80 -20.21
N ALA A 469 -4.93 26.05 -20.46
CA ALA A 469 -4.78 27.12 -19.50
C ALA A 469 -6.14 27.73 -19.20
N PHE A 470 -6.46 27.91 -17.95
CA PHE A 470 -7.74 28.53 -17.57
C PHE A 470 -7.56 29.35 -16.29
N GLN A 471 -8.48 30.32 -16.13
CA GLN A 471 -8.51 31.18 -14.98
C GLN A 471 -9.81 31.01 -14.22
N VAL A 472 -9.72 30.95 -12.92
CA VAL A 472 -10.88 30.84 -12.03
C VAL A 472 -10.83 31.91 -10.95
N LYS A 473 -12.00 32.40 -10.58
CA LYS A 473 -12.20 33.16 -9.36
C LYS A 473 -12.62 32.17 -8.27
N ALA A 474 -11.80 32.08 -7.22
CA ALA A 474 -12.09 31.21 -6.07
C ALA A 474 -12.72 32.02 -4.93
N PRO A 475 -13.52 31.38 -4.06
CA PRO A 475 -13.97 31.98 -2.82
C PRO A 475 -12.76 32.27 -1.89
N LYS A 476 -12.86 33.33 -1.08
CA LYS A 476 -11.74 33.77 -0.22
C LYS A 476 -11.48 32.89 1.00
N GLU A 477 -12.47 32.14 1.45
CA GLU A 477 -12.40 31.42 2.74
C GLU A 477 -12.66 29.92 2.63
N LYS A 478 -12.96 29.43 1.43
CA LYS A 478 -13.32 28.03 1.17
C LYS A 478 -12.49 27.46 0.03
N PRO A 479 -12.10 26.20 0.11
CA PRO A 479 -11.45 25.54 -1.00
C PRO A 479 -12.41 25.40 -2.19
N LEU A 480 -11.87 25.41 -3.41
CA LEU A 480 -12.61 25.27 -4.63
C LEU A 480 -12.23 23.97 -5.35
N GLU A 481 -13.20 23.08 -5.56
CA GLU A 481 -12.99 21.88 -6.37
C GLU A 481 -13.03 22.20 -7.85
N LEU A 482 -12.06 21.69 -8.58
CA LEU A 482 -11.87 21.85 -10.02
C LEU A 482 -11.73 20.46 -10.67
N ARG A 483 -12.29 20.31 -11.87
CA ARG A 483 -12.09 19.12 -12.72
C ARG A 483 -11.85 19.56 -14.15
N ALA A 484 -10.97 18.85 -14.87
CA ALA A 484 -10.73 19.11 -16.28
C ALA A 484 -10.35 17.81 -17.01
N TYR A 485 -10.82 17.66 -18.24
CA TYR A 485 -10.39 16.60 -19.15
C TYR A 485 -10.51 17.06 -20.61
N LEU A 486 -9.87 16.36 -21.52
CA LEU A 486 -9.96 16.61 -22.94
C LEU A 486 -10.95 15.66 -23.61
N GLN A 487 -11.70 16.18 -24.57
CA GLN A 487 -12.54 15.40 -25.45
C GLN A 487 -12.38 15.80 -26.92
N HIS A 488 -12.60 14.83 -27.80
CA HIS A 488 -12.58 15.01 -29.25
C HIS A 488 -14.01 14.96 -29.81
N ASN A 489 -14.34 15.86 -30.73
CA ASN A 489 -15.66 15.93 -31.37
C ASN A 489 -16.85 15.96 -30.41
N ASN A 490 -16.70 16.51 -29.20
CA ASN A 490 -17.71 16.54 -28.13
C ASN A 490 -18.26 15.15 -27.71
N LYS A 491 -17.55 14.06 -27.97
CA LYS A 491 -18.01 12.70 -27.69
C LYS A 491 -16.95 11.82 -27.05
N GLU A 492 -15.77 11.79 -27.64
CA GLU A 492 -14.70 10.88 -27.23
C GLU A 492 -13.85 11.52 -26.13
N VAL A 493 -13.82 10.91 -24.96
CA VAL A 493 -12.91 11.29 -23.87
C VAL A 493 -11.50 10.86 -24.23
N LEU A 494 -10.57 11.81 -24.25
CA LEU A 494 -9.17 11.59 -24.63
C LEU A 494 -8.24 11.38 -23.46
N THR A 495 -8.63 11.87 -22.28
CA THR A 495 -7.74 11.91 -21.11
C THR A 495 -8.43 11.39 -19.86
N GLU A 496 -7.68 11.11 -18.84
CA GLU A 496 -8.19 11.04 -17.48
C GLU A 496 -8.84 12.37 -17.07
N THR A 497 -9.63 12.34 -16.01
CA THR A 497 -10.16 13.54 -15.36
C THR A 497 -9.15 14.02 -14.33
N TRP A 498 -8.48 15.14 -14.62
CA TRP A 498 -7.72 15.87 -13.63
C TRP A 498 -8.69 16.49 -12.62
N SER A 499 -8.42 16.29 -11.33
CA SER A 499 -9.20 16.82 -10.20
C SER A 499 -8.27 17.58 -9.27
N TYR A 500 -8.65 18.76 -8.82
CA TYR A 500 -7.81 19.60 -7.97
C TYR A 500 -8.64 20.39 -6.96
N GLN A 501 -8.12 20.53 -5.77
CA GLN A 501 -8.70 21.42 -4.76
C GLN A 501 -7.80 22.64 -4.61
N LEU A 502 -8.28 23.76 -5.11
CA LEU A 502 -7.59 25.04 -4.98
C LEU A 502 -7.84 25.59 -3.57
N GLU A 503 -6.76 25.87 -2.85
CA GLU A 503 -6.82 26.51 -1.55
C GLU A 503 -7.22 28.00 -1.68
N PRO A 504 -7.86 28.56 -0.64
CA PRO A 504 -8.25 29.96 -0.60
C PRO A 504 -7.12 30.95 -0.83
#